data_1682eae8b64994d5c7c566070cb68b93
#
_entry.id   1682eae8b64994d5c7c566070cb68b93
#
_cell.length_a   1.000
_cell.length_b   1.000
_cell.length_c   1.000
_cell.angle_alpha   90.00
_cell.angle_beta   90.00
_cell.angle_gamma   90.00
#
_symmetry.space_group_name_H-M   'P 1'
#
loop_
_entity.id
_entity.type
_entity.pdbx_description
1 polymer ?
#
loop_
_entity_poly.entity_id
_entity_poly.type
_entity_poly.pdbx_seq_one_letter_code
_entity_poly.pdbx_strand_id
1 'polypeptide(L)'
;MNLEIRHLKLIAAIADTGSMTRAGNRLHLTQSALSHQLRDAEETLGTRLFVRQRGKMTLTAPGERLLRSARAVIEELDRAEREIRDTNGSVNAERGLIRLSTECYTVYHWLPPRLKMFQQKFPSVEFELVVEATDYPYESLLNGELDVAIVCDPPRNRRIRYTPLFEDEMVVIVSPEHRMARKEYAEPEDFADETLLLFPPKSESSLLNEVLTPAGIAPRRIQELTLTEAIIDLVRGGMGIAAVARWAAAPQLASGAVVGLRLTADGLHRNWAAAQLRDKSAPAYVDEFVKVLAQLPLTACVPDFEKMELKKYRTPRTRRRNVALPNRVGEPPIAVGSR
;
A
#
# COMPACT_ATOMS: atom_id res chain seq x y z
N MET A 1 13.12 -9.81 -33.39
CA MET A 1 11.95 -9.40 -32.56
C MET A 1 11.38 -8.18 -33.24
N ASN A 2 10.12 -8.21 -33.69
CA ASN A 2 9.55 -7.18 -34.57
C ASN A 2 8.52 -6.27 -33.88
N LEU A 3 8.35 -6.37 -32.53
CA LEU A 3 7.57 -5.40 -31.78
C LEU A 3 8.38 -4.11 -31.59
N GLU A 4 7.74 -2.98 -31.84
CA GLU A 4 8.33 -1.65 -31.68
C GLU A 4 7.68 -0.93 -30.50
N ILE A 5 8.35 0.10 -29.97
CA ILE A 5 7.86 0.89 -28.84
C ILE A 5 6.48 1.49 -29.13
N ARG A 6 6.20 1.89 -30.37
CA ARG A 6 4.88 2.39 -30.78
C ARG A 6 3.76 1.37 -30.55
N HIS A 7 4.04 0.07 -30.74
CA HIS A 7 3.08 -1.01 -30.48
C HIS A 7 2.81 -1.14 -28.97
N LEU A 8 3.83 -1.00 -28.15
CA LEU A 8 3.69 -1.04 -26.67
C LEU A 8 2.86 0.15 -26.17
N LYS A 9 3.16 1.38 -26.62
CA LYS A 9 2.39 2.60 -26.30
C LYS A 9 0.93 2.48 -26.76
N LEU A 10 0.69 1.89 -27.92
CA LEU A 10 -0.65 1.63 -28.44
C LEU A 10 -1.45 0.70 -27.53
N ILE A 11 -0.85 -0.45 -27.15
CA ILE A 11 -1.50 -1.46 -26.30
C ILE A 11 -1.87 -0.85 -24.95
N ALA A 12 -0.96 -0.11 -24.33
CA ALA A 12 -1.21 0.59 -23.07
C ALA A 12 -2.37 1.60 -23.23
N ALA A 13 -2.36 2.44 -24.25
CA ALA A 13 -3.40 3.44 -24.47
C ALA A 13 -4.79 2.85 -24.73
N ILE A 14 -4.87 1.72 -25.47
CA ILE A 14 -6.16 1.03 -25.69
C ILE A 14 -6.65 0.38 -24.39
N ALA A 15 -5.77 -0.24 -23.62
CA ALA A 15 -6.11 -0.85 -22.34
C ALA A 15 -6.67 0.17 -21.36
N ASP A 16 -5.99 1.31 -21.19
CA ASP A 16 -6.38 2.39 -20.27
C ASP A 16 -7.71 3.04 -20.66
N THR A 17 -7.97 3.20 -21.97
CA THR A 17 -9.16 3.92 -22.42
C THR A 17 -10.35 3.01 -22.73
N GLY A 18 -10.12 1.73 -22.97
CA GLY A 18 -11.12 0.77 -23.44
C GLY A 18 -11.71 1.12 -24.83
N SER A 19 -11.08 2.04 -25.59
CA SER A 19 -11.63 2.58 -26.83
C SER A 19 -10.54 2.97 -27.82
N MET A 20 -10.65 2.46 -29.06
CA MET A 20 -9.74 2.82 -30.15
C MET A 20 -9.72 4.32 -30.43
N THR A 21 -10.89 4.97 -30.41
CA THR A 21 -10.99 6.40 -30.68
C THR A 21 -10.31 7.24 -29.62
N ARG A 22 -10.56 6.91 -28.33
CA ARG A 22 -9.93 7.63 -27.21
C ARG A 22 -8.41 7.39 -27.14
N ALA A 23 -7.97 6.16 -27.43
CA ALA A 23 -6.55 5.85 -27.55
C ALA A 23 -5.90 6.63 -28.70
N GLY A 24 -6.58 6.78 -29.84
CA GLY A 24 -6.12 7.59 -30.95
C GLY A 24 -5.91 9.05 -30.57
N ASN A 25 -6.88 9.64 -29.89
CA ASN A 25 -6.77 11.02 -29.40
C ASN A 25 -5.57 11.18 -28.46
N ARG A 26 -5.37 10.25 -27.55
CA ARG A 26 -4.24 10.27 -26.59
C ARG A 26 -2.87 10.15 -27.27
N LEU A 27 -2.79 9.37 -28.34
CA LEU A 27 -1.55 9.12 -29.10
C LEU A 27 -1.39 10.07 -30.31
N HIS A 28 -2.32 11.00 -30.53
CA HIS A 28 -2.34 11.87 -31.70
C HIS A 28 -2.33 11.12 -33.05
N LEU A 29 -3.05 9.98 -33.09
CA LEU A 29 -3.16 9.10 -34.24
C LEU A 29 -4.61 8.98 -34.72
N THR A 30 -4.80 8.81 -36.03
CA THR A 30 -6.12 8.49 -36.58
C THR A 30 -6.55 7.06 -36.19
N GLN A 31 -7.85 6.81 -36.12
CA GLN A 31 -8.38 5.48 -35.81
C GLN A 31 -7.92 4.41 -36.83
N SER A 32 -7.75 4.78 -38.10
CA SER A 32 -7.25 3.87 -39.13
C SER A 32 -5.78 3.49 -38.88
N ALA A 33 -4.92 4.47 -38.54
CA ALA A 33 -3.53 4.24 -38.20
C ALA A 33 -3.40 3.33 -36.97
N LEU A 34 -4.22 3.58 -35.93
CA LEU A 34 -4.26 2.74 -34.75
C LEU A 34 -4.67 1.30 -35.06
N SER A 35 -5.73 1.12 -35.88
CA SER A 35 -6.21 -0.21 -36.26
C SER A 35 -5.16 -0.98 -37.07
N HIS A 36 -4.40 -0.28 -37.91
CA HIS A 36 -3.30 -0.87 -38.67
C HIS A 36 -2.17 -1.32 -37.72
N GLN A 37 -1.72 -0.44 -36.81
CA GLN A 37 -0.66 -0.78 -35.87
C GLN A 37 -1.07 -1.90 -34.89
N LEU A 38 -2.33 -1.97 -34.45
CA LEU A 38 -2.80 -3.09 -33.64
C LEU A 38 -2.76 -4.40 -34.42
N ARG A 39 -3.21 -4.39 -35.67
CA ARG A 39 -3.17 -5.57 -36.53
C ARG A 39 -1.73 -6.04 -36.75
N ASP A 40 -0.83 -5.13 -37.06
CA ASP A 40 0.59 -5.41 -37.24
C ASP A 40 1.22 -6.07 -36.00
N ALA A 41 0.92 -5.57 -34.82
CA ALA A 41 1.35 -6.17 -33.55
C ALA A 41 0.76 -7.58 -33.33
N GLU A 42 -0.53 -7.78 -33.61
CA GLU A 42 -1.22 -9.06 -33.47
C GLU A 42 -0.72 -10.10 -34.49
N GLU A 43 -0.46 -9.69 -35.75
CA GLU A 43 0.14 -10.51 -36.77
C GLU A 43 1.57 -10.92 -36.42
N THR A 44 2.37 -9.97 -35.92
CA THR A 44 3.75 -10.25 -35.48
C THR A 44 3.80 -11.28 -34.35
N LEU A 45 2.81 -11.27 -33.46
CA LEU A 45 2.73 -12.20 -32.32
C LEU A 45 1.93 -13.47 -32.64
N GLY A 46 1.24 -13.53 -33.77
CA GLY A 46 0.37 -14.65 -34.13
C GLY A 46 -0.84 -14.84 -33.21
N THR A 47 -1.22 -13.80 -32.48
CA THR A 47 -2.34 -13.90 -31.52
C THR A 47 -3.07 -12.55 -31.37
N ARG A 48 -4.37 -12.63 -31.05
CA ARG A 48 -5.19 -11.45 -30.71
C ARG A 48 -4.86 -10.94 -29.31
N LEU A 49 -4.66 -9.63 -29.20
CA LEU A 49 -4.38 -8.95 -27.93
C LEU A 49 -5.65 -8.32 -27.35
N PHE A 50 -6.60 -7.96 -28.21
CA PHE A 50 -7.89 -7.40 -27.81
C PHE A 50 -9.06 -8.10 -28.48
N VAL A 51 -10.19 -8.11 -27.76
CA VAL A 51 -11.50 -8.50 -28.28
C VAL A 51 -12.49 -7.37 -28.05
N ARG A 52 -13.48 -7.24 -28.94
CA ARG A 52 -14.52 -6.23 -28.78
C ARG A 52 -15.71 -6.84 -28.04
N GLN A 53 -15.95 -6.39 -26.80
CA GLN A 53 -17.08 -6.83 -25.99
C GLN A 53 -17.95 -5.64 -25.61
N ARG A 54 -19.25 -5.73 -25.91
CA ARG A 54 -20.24 -4.66 -25.60
C ARG A 54 -19.78 -3.25 -26.02
N GLY A 55 -19.13 -3.14 -27.17
CA GLY A 55 -18.64 -1.88 -27.70
C GLY A 55 -17.30 -1.39 -27.14
N LYS A 56 -16.72 -2.07 -26.16
CA LYS A 56 -15.40 -1.77 -25.57
C LYS A 56 -14.32 -2.73 -26.06
N MET A 57 -13.08 -2.25 -26.09
CA MET A 57 -11.89 -3.07 -26.31
C MET A 57 -11.46 -3.67 -24.97
N THR A 58 -11.45 -5.00 -24.89
CA THR A 58 -11.07 -5.77 -23.69
C THR A 58 -9.85 -6.61 -24.03
N LEU A 59 -8.89 -6.68 -23.12
CA LEU A 59 -7.68 -7.50 -23.29
C LEU A 59 -8.03 -8.99 -23.32
N THR A 60 -7.25 -9.73 -24.10
CA THR A 60 -7.16 -11.19 -24.02
C THR A 60 -6.09 -11.58 -22.98
N ALA A 61 -6.00 -12.85 -22.58
CA ALA A 61 -4.93 -13.32 -21.69
C ALA A 61 -3.50 -13.04 -22.26
N PRO A 62 -3.21 -13.24 -23.60
CA PRO A 62 -1.97 -12.76 -24.19
C PRO A 62 -1.81 -11.23 -24.11
N GLY A 63 -2.92 -10.47 -24.30
CA GLY A 63 -2.93 -9.01 -24.20
C GLY A 63 -2.57 -8.51 -22.80
N GLU A 64 -3.13 -9.10 -21.77
CA GLU A 64 -2.80 -8.77 -20.37
C GLU A 64 -1.33 -9.05 -20.05
N ARG A 65 -0.83 -10.20 -20.50
CA ARG A 65 0.58 -10.54 -20.32
C ARG A 65 1.50 -9.54 -21.01
N LEU A 66 1.19 -9.16 -22.25
CA LEU A 66 1.99 -8.19 -23.00
C LEU A 66 1.88 -6.78 -22.40
N LEU A 67 0.71 -6.37 -21.90
CA LEU A 67 0.50 -5.07 -21.26
C LEU A 67 1.44 -4.86 -20.06
N ARG A 68 1.59 -5.87 -19.19
CA ARG A 68 2.53 -5.78 -18.07
C ARG A 68 3.97 -5.50 -18.54
N SER A 69 4.44 -6.25 -19.53
CA SER A 69 5.78 -6.04 -20.11
C SER A 69 5.89 -4.71 -20.85
N ALA A 70 4.83 -4.29 -21.56
CA ALA A 70 4.80 -3.04 -22.30
C ALA A 70 4.93 -1.83 -21.36
N ARG A 71 4.20 -1.82 -20.25
CA ARG A 71 4.30 -0.75 -19.24
C ARG A 71 5.70 -0.65 -18.67
N ALA A 72 6.30 -1.77 -18.27
CA ALA A 72 7.66 -1.80 -17.73
C ALA A 72 8.72 -1.27 -18.73
N VAL A 73 8.60 -1.63 -20.02
CA VAL A 73 9.53 -1.15 -21.07
C VAL A 73 9.35 0.34 -21.35
N ILE A 74 8.10 0.81 -21.46
CA ILE A 74 7.80 2.24 -21.70
C ILE A 74 8.37 3.07 -20.56
N GLU A 75 8.15 2.63 -19.34
CA GLU A 75 8.59 3.33 -18.16
C GLU A 75 10.11 3.39 -18.02
N GLU A 76 10.79 2.29 -18.36
CA GLU A 76 12.25 2.24 -18.41
C GLU A 76 12.82 3.22 -19.42
N LEU A 77 12.20 3.30 -20.60
CA LEU A 77 12.59 4.27 -21.64
C LEU A 77 12.33 5.71 -21.19
N ASP A 78 11.16 6.00 -20.63
CA ASP A 78 10.82 7.32 -20.13
C ASP A 78 11.76 7.74 -18.98
N ARG A 79 12.22 6.78 -18.16
CA ARG A 79 13.24 6.99 -17.15
C ARG A 79 14.60 7.34 -17.77
N ALA A 80 15.06 6.52 -18.70
CA ALA A 80 16.33 6.74 -19.39
C ALA A 80 16.35 8.08 -20.14
N GLU A 81 15.24 8.44 -20.79
CA GLU A 81 15.11 9.75 -21.46
C GLU A 81 15.18 10.92 -20.46
N ARG A 82 14.58 10.78 -19.27
CA ARG A 82 14.70 11.79 -18.21
C ARG A 82 16.13 11.91 -17.73
N GLU A 83 16.78 10.81 -17.38
CA GLU A 83 18.18 10.78 -16.94
C GLU A 83 19.12 11.44 -17.96
N ILE A 84 18.95 11.17 -19.27
CA ILE A 84 19.76 11.78 -20.33
C ILE A 84 19.49 13.29 -20.44
N ARG A 85 18.24 13.73 -20.35
CA ARG A 85 17.89 15.16 -20.42
C ARG A 85 18.46 15.93 -19.22
N ASP A 86 18.45 15.32 -18.05
CA ASP A 86 18.96 15.92 -16.81
C ASP A 86 20.49 16.01 -16.80
N THR A 87 21.18 15.13 -17.54
CA THR A 87 22.65 15.18 -17.72
C THR A 87 23.11 16.35 -18.60
N ASN A 88 22.23 16.91 -19.44
CA ASN A 88 22.55 17.98 -20.39
C ASN A 88 22.27 19.40 -19.87
N GLY A 89 21.79 19.58 -18.65
CA GLY A 89 21.42 20.88 -18.14
C GLY A 89 21.62 21.08 -16.65
N SER A 90 22.76 21.61 -16.27
CA SER A 90 23.03 22.21 -14.95
C SER A 90 23.45 21.28 -13.82
N VAL A 91 24.67 21.49 -13.37
CA VAL A 91 25.47 20.70 -12.41
C VAL A 91 24.93 20.68 -10.96
N ASN A 92 23.68 21.07 -10.62
CA ASN A 92 23.29 21.17 -9.21
C ASN A 92 21.80 20.96 -8.85
N ALA A 93 20.97 20.35 -9.68
CA ALA A 93 19.63 19.97 -9.23
C ALA A 93 19.25 18.59 -9.78
N GLU A 94 19.42 17.56 -8.98
CA GLU A 94 18.82 16.24 -9.27
C GLU A 94 17.30 16.43 -9.39
N ARG A 95 16.81 16.53 -10.62
CA ARG A 95 15.37 16.44 -10.90
C ARG A 95 14.99 14.97 -10.91
N GLY A 96 13.89 14.63 -10.30
CA GLY A 96 13.47 13.25 -10.24
C GLY A 96 12.02 13.09 -9.86
N LEU A 97 11.53 11.88 -9.99
CA LEU A 97 10.20 11.47 -9.55
C LEU A 97 10.34 10.24 -8.66
N ILE A 98 9.67 10.27 -7.50
CA ILE A 98 9.55 9.11 -6.61
C ILE A 98 8.10 8.65 -6.65
N ARG A 99 7.85 7.45 -7.17
CA ARG A 99 6.54 6.80 -7.15
C ARG A 99 6.40 6.02 -5.86
N LEU A 100 5.46 6.47 -5.05
CA LEU A 100 5.25 5.99 -3.69
C LEU A 100 3.84 5.42 -3.54
N SER A 101 3.72 4.26 -2.93
CA SER A 101 2.45 3.73 -2.43
C SER A 101 2.57 3.24 -0.98
N THR A 102 1.44 2.95 -0.37
CA THR A 102 1.36 2.46 1.01
C THR A 102 0.19 1.51 1.15
N GLU A 103 0.35 0.43 1.92
CA GLU A 103 -0.72 -0.53 2.23
C GLU A 103 -1.88 0.07 3.04
N CYS A 104 -1.66 1.23 3.65
CA CYS A 104 -2.68 1.86 4.48
C CYS A 104 -2.71 3.37 4.26
N TYR A 105 -3.85 3.90 3.80
CA TYR A 105 -3.96 5.33 3.54
C TYR A 105 -3.81 6.20 4.81
N THR A 106 -4.01 5.65 6.01
CA THR A 106 -3.77 6.38 7.25
C THR A 106 -2.31 6.78 7.44
N VAL A 107 -1.37 6.23 6.66
CA VAL A 107 0.04 6.68 6.59
C VAL A 107 0.15 8.18 6.32
N TYR A 108 -0.82 8.77 5.61
CA TYR A 108 -0.85 10.21 5.35
C TYR A 108 -1.01 11.09 6.61
N HIS A 109 -1.33 10.52 7.76
CA HIS A 109 -1.30 11.27 9.02
C HIS A 109 0.13 11.64 9.46
N TRP A 110 1.13 10.85 9.10
CA TRP A 110 2.52 11.05 9.50
C TRP A 110 3.52 11.24 8.33
N LEU A 111 3.15 10.91 7.11
CA LEU A 111 4.01 10.99 5.94
C LEU A 111 4.33 12.45 5.52
N PRO A 112 3.39 13.42 5.50
CA PRO A 112 3.63 14.75 4.96
C PRO A 112 4.83 15.50 5.56
N PRO A 113 5.08 15.48 6.89
CA PRO A 113 6.28 16.11 7.45
C PRO A 113 7.59 15.53 6.88
N ARG A 114 7.62 14.21 6.61
CA ARG A 114 8.78 13.54 6.02
C ARG A 114 8.98 13.92 4.56
N LEU A 115 7.90 14.00 3.79
CA LEU A 115 7.95 14.52 2.41
C LEU A 115 8.48 15.94 2.37
N LYS A 116 7.98 16.82 3.26
CA LYS A 116 8.44 18.21 3.37
C LYS A 116 9.93 18.29 3.72
N MET A 117 10.39 17.50 4.67
CA MET A 117 11.81 17.47 5.06
C MET A 117 12.69 17.00 3.89
N PHE A 118 12.25 16.00 3.14
CA PHE A 118 12.97 15.54 1.95
C PHE A 118 12.99 16.61 0.86
N GLN A 119 11.86 17.28 0.55
CA GLN A 119 11.79 18.33 -0.46
C GLN A 119 12.67 19.56 -0.13
N GLN A 120 12.94 19.84 1.16
CA GLN A 120 13.89 20.88 1.54
C GLN A 120 15.32 20.55 1.09
N LYS A 121 15.70 19.27 1.06
CA LYS A 121 17.02 18.80 0.62
C LYS A 121 17.07 18.57 -0.90
N PHE A 122 15.95 18.14 -1.49
CA PHE A 122 15.80 17.80 -2.91
C PHE A 122 14.59 18.52 -3.52
N PRO A 123 14.66 19.87 -3.70
CA PRO A 123 13.50 20.67 -4.11
C PRO A 123 13.01 20.36 -5.53
N SER A 124 13.83 19.75 -6.37
CA SER A 124 13.51 19.39 -7.74
C SER A 124 13.04 17.93 -7.89
N VAL A 125 12.89 17.19 -6.79
CA VAL A 125 12.34 15.83 -6.81
C VAL A 125 10.86 15.88 -6.47
N GLU A 126 10.04 15.36 -7.37
CA GLU A 126 8.59 15.28 -7.22
C GLU A 126 8.16 13.93 -6.63
N PHE A 127 6.96 13.89 -6.06
CA PHE A 127 6.33 12.66 -5.59
C PHE A 127 5.07 12.37 -6.40
N GLU A 128 4.92 11.13 -6.83
CA GLU A 128 3.69 10.59 -7.36
C GLU A 128 3.15 9.54 -6.37
N LEU A 129 1.94 9.80 -5.84
CA LEU A 129 1.26 8.87 -4.95
C LEU A 129 0.40 7.93 -5.80
N VAL A 130 0.85 6.68 -5.93
CA VAL A 130 0.19 5.65 -6.74
C VAL A 130 -0.83 4.93 -5.86
N VAL A 131 -2.03 5.50 -5.75
CA VAL A 131 -3.10 5.00 -4.86
C VAL A 131 -3.60 3.63 -5.32
N GLU A 132 -3.61 3.37 -6.62
CA GLU A 132 -4.05 2.11 -7.20
C GLU A 132 -3.18 0.91 -6.77
N ALA A 133 -1.96 1.17 -6.33
CA ALA A 133 -1.03 0.14 -5.86
C ALA A 133 -1.17 -0.18 -4.35
N THR A 134 -2.14 0.41 -3.65
CA THR A 134 -2.36 0.20 -2.21
C THR A 134 -2.65 -1.27 -1.89
N ASP A 135 -3.46 -1.94 -2.71
CA ASP A 135 -3.85 -3.33 -2.47
C ASP A 135 -2.78 -4.36 -2.91
N TYR A 136 -1.82 -3.96 -3.77
CA TYR A 136 -0.77 -4.85 -4.30
C TYR A 136 0.60 -4.16 -4.43
N PRO A 137 1.13 -3.58 -3.35
CA PRO A 137 2.36 -2.79 -3.40
C PRO A 137 3.59 -3.62 -3.80
N TYR A 138 3.64 -4.90 -3.41
CA TYR A 138 4.75 -5.79 -3.76
C TYR A 138 4.78 -6.13 -5.24
N GLU A 139 3.62 -6.39 -5.84
CA GLU A 139 3.49 -6.66 -7.27
C GLU A 139 3.87 -5.41 -8.07
N SER A 140 3.38 -4.25 -7.68
CA SER A 140 3.71 -2.97 -8.30
C SER A 140 5.20 -2.61 -8.19
N LEU A 141 5.85 -2.90 -7.06
CA LEU A 141 7.31 -2.81 -6.95
C LEU A 141 8.03 -3.75 -7.91
N LEU A 142 7.61 -5.02 -7.96
CA LEU A 142 8.24 -6.04 -8.83
C LEU A 142 8.05 -5.74 -10.31
N ASN A 143 6.97 -5.08 -10.68
CA ASN A 143 6.68 -4.62 -12.05
C ASN A 143 7.38 -3.30 -12.39
N GLY A 144 8.01 -2.61 -11.42
CA GLY A 144 8.66 -1.31 -11.61
C GLY A 144 7.69 -0.13 -11.64
N GLU A 145 6.43 -0.32 -11.26
CA GLU A 145 5.39 0.73 -11.17
C GLU A 145 5.61 1.64 -9.96
N LEU A 146 6.36 1.18 -8.94
CA LEU A 146 6.74 1.91 -7.74
C LEU A 146 8.27 1.95 -7.58
N ASP A 147 8.75 3.00 -6.93
CA ASP A 147 10.11 3.11 -6.45
C ASP A 147 10.22 2.76 -4.96
N VAL A 148 9.20 3.14 -4.17
CA VAL A 148 9.12 2.87 -2.74
C VAL A 148 7.69 2.47 -2.38
N ALA A 149 7.52 1.45 -1.54
CA ALA A 149 6.26 1.13 -0.90
C ALA A 149 6.41 1.16 0.62
N ILE A 150 5.45 1.75 1.32
CA ILE A 150 5.38 1.72 2.79
C ILE A 150 4.46 0.57 3.17
N VAL A 151 5.04 -0.43 3.83
CA VAL A 151 4.38 -1.72 4.08
C VAL A 151 4.43 -2.10 5.56
N CYS A 152 3.47 -2.90 5.97
CA CYS A 152 3.30 -3.38 7.34
C CYS A 152 3.63 -4.88 7.42
N ASP A 153 4.40 -5.29 8.43
CA ASP A 153 4.81 -6.68 8.67
C ASP A 153 5.22 -7.43 7.39
N PRO A 154 6.21 -6.90 6.64
CA PRO A 154 6.49 -7.35 5.29
C PRO A 154 6.92 -8.81 5.23
N PRO A 155 6.42 -9.59 4.26
CA PRO A 155 6.84 -10.97 4.06
C PRO A 155 8.29 -11.02 3.56
N ARG A 156 8.99 -12.12 3.82
CA ARG A 156 10.34 -12.32 3.28
C ARG A 156 10.29 -12.43 1.76
N ASN A 157 10.97 -11.52 1.08
CA ASN A 157 11.12 -11.56 -0.38
C ASN A 157 12.57 -11.26 -0.75
N ARG A 158 13.23 -12.17 -1.51
CA ARG A 158 14.64 -12.02 -1.88
C ARG A 158 14.89 -10.87 -2.87
N ARG A 159 13.89 -10.48 -3.63
CA ARG A 159 13.98 -9.40 -4.63
C ARG A 159 13.72 -8.02 -4.03
N ILE A 160 13.18 -7.95 -2.80
CA ILE A 160 12.82 -6.70 -2.13
C ILE A 160 13.78 -6.45 -0.96
N ARG A 161 14.24 -5.23 -0.83
CA ARG A 161 14.97 -4.70 0.31
C ARG A 161 13.97 -3.98 1.22
N TYR A 162 13.99 -4.31 2.50
CA TYR A 162 13.18 -3.64 3.51
C TYR A 162 14.06 -2.81 4.42
N THR A 163 13.71 -1.54 4.58
CA THR A 163 14.32 -0.63 5.55
C THR A 163 13.31 -0.41 6.67
N PRO A 164 13.59 -0.84 7.93
CA PRO A 164 12.69 -0.62 9.05
C PRO A 164 12.43 0.87 9.27
N LEU A 165 11.18 1.24 9.53
CA LEU A 165 10.77 2.62 9.81
C LEU A 165 10.48 2.80 11.30
N PHE A 166 9.50 2.10 11.83
CA PHE A 166 9.07 2.14 13.23
C PHE A 166 8.16 0.96 13.55
N GLU A 167 7.96 0.73 14.85
CA GLU A 167 6.91 -0.14 15.39
C GLU A 167 5.71 0.69 15.79
N ASP A 168 4.49 0.25 15.49
CA ASP A 168 3.25 0.84 15.98
C ASP A 168 2.47 -0.14 16.87
N GLU A 169 1.48 0.39 17.57
CA GLU A 169 0.54 -0.39 18.39
C GLU A 169 -0.87 -0.20 17.84
N MET A 170 -1.57 -1.33 17.63
CA MET A 170 -3.01 -1.33 17.41
C MET A 170 -3.72 -1.16 18.75
N VAL A 171 -4.66 -0.23 18.82
CA VAL A 171 -5.48 0.02 20.01
C VAL A 171 -6.94 -0.21 19.69
N VAL A 172 -7.68 -0.75 20.67
CA VAL A 172 -9.13 -0.78 20.62
C VAL A 172 -9.63 0.60 21.03
N ILE A 173 -10.42 1.23 20.17
CA ILE A 173 -11.08 2.49 20.50
C ILE A 173 -12.55 2.25 20.82
N VAL A 174 -13.03 2.93 21.86
CA VAL A 174 -14.42 2.86 22.33
C VAL A 174 -14.91 4.26 22.68
N SER A 175 -16.23 4.46 22.71
CA SER A 175 -16.83 5.67 23.29
C SER A 175 -16.44 5.82 24.76
N PRO A 176 -16.28 7.04 25.29
CA PRO A 176 -16.02 7.25 26.72
C PRO A 176 -17.08 6.66 27.67
N GLU A 177 -18.31 6.50 27.19
CA GLU A 177 -19.44 5.92 27.93
C GLU A 177 -19.49 4.38 27.84
N HIS A 178 -18.66 3.78 26.99
CA HIS A 178 -18.65 2.35 26.77
C HIS A 178 -18.16 1.58 28.00
N ARG A 179 -18.73 0.40 28.27
CA ARG A 179 -18.35 -0.44 29.43
C ARG A 179 -16.85 -0.75 29.49
N MET A 180 -16.21 -0.92 28.32
CA MET A 180 -14.79 -1.21 28.22
C MET A 180 -13.91 0.01 28.52
N ALA A 181 -14.41 1.24 28.48
CA ALA A 181 -13.61 2.46 28.71
C ALA A 181 -12.92 2.50 30.09
N ARG A 182 -13.34 1.64 31.03
CA ARG A 182 -12.75 1.53 32.37
C ARG A 182 -11.67 0.47 32.48
N LYS A 183 -11.51 -0.40 31.45
CA LYS A 183 -10.49 -1.45 31.40
C LYS A 183 -9.12 -0.87 31.07
N GLU A 184 -8.07 -1.62 31.38
CA GLU A 184 -6.70 -1.30 30.99
C GLU A 184 -6.37 -1.85 29.58
N TYR A 185 -6.94 -3.03 29.27
CA TYR A 185 -6.82 -3.69 27.96
C TYR A 185 -8.12 -4.43 27.64
N ALA A 186 -8.31 -4.71 26.36
CA ALA A 186 -9.43 -5.50 25.85
C ALA A 186 -8.99 -6.96 25.70
N GLU A 187 -9.79 -7.89 26.23
CA GLU A 187 -9.63 -9.32 26.03
C GLU A 187 -10.49 -9.79 24.83
N PRO A 188 -10.15 -10.93 24.20
CA PRO A 188 -10.94 -11.44 23.08
C PRO A 188 -12.42 -11.57 23.38
N GLU A 189 -12.79 -12.00 24.60
CA GLU A 189 -14.16 -12.20 25.07
C GLU A 189 -14.98 -10.91 25.09
N ASP A 190 -14.31 -9.76 25.25
CA ASP A 190 -14.98 -8.45 25.25
C ASP A 190 -15.65 -8.11 23.92
N PHE A 191 -15.21 -8.76 22.83
CA PHE A 191 -15.73 -8.51 21.48
C PHE A 191 -16.99 -9.31 21.15
N ALA A 192 -17.32 -10.36 21.90
CA ALA A 192 -18.40 -11.29 21.56
C ALA A 192 -19.77 -10.61 21.37
N ASP A 193 -20.09 -9.65 22.22
CA ASP A 193 -21.38 -8.95 22.18
C ASP A 193 -21.36 -7.62 21.42
N GLU A 194 -20.21 -7.28 20.81
CA GLU A 194 -19.99 -5.97 20.22
C GLU A 194 -20.27 -5.93 18.71
N THR A 195 -20.56 -4.71 18.23
CA THR A 195 -20.45 -4.39 16.82
C THR A 195 -19.02 -3.93 16.54
N LEU A 196 -18.26 -4.75 15.81
CA LEU A 196 -16.91 -4.41 15.37
C LEU A 196 -16.97 -3.65 14.05
N LEU A 197 -16.48 -2.41 14.07
CA LEU A 197 -16.27 -1.59 12.89
C LEU A 197 -14.85 -1.81 12.41
N LEU A 198 -14.64 -2.14 11.14
CA LEU A 198 -13.31 -2.36 10.61
C LEU A 198 -13.15 -1.90 9.15
N PHE A 199 -11.91 -1.65 8.77
CA PHE A 199 -11.54 -1.35 7.40
C PHE A 199 -11.52 -2.67 6.57
N PRO A 200 -12.10 -2.68 5.35
CA PRO A 200 -12.11 -3.86 4.50
C PRO A 200 -10.74 -4.14 3.87
N PRO A 201 -10.48 -5.36 3.43
CA PRO A 201 -11.33 -6.55 3.63
C PRO A 201 -11.10 -7.17 5.02
N LYS A 202 -12.16 -7.70 5.62
CA LYS A 202 -12.07 -8.37 6.94
C LYS A 202 -11.08 -9.52 6.99
N SER A 203 -10.80 -10.16 5.85
CA SER A 203 -9.81 -11.24 5.73
C SER A 203 -8.37 -10.81 6.06
N GLU A 204 -8.07 -9.52 6.00
CA GLU A 204 -6.74 -8.95 6.27
C GLU A 204 -6.65 -8.29 7.66
N SER A 205 -7.72 -8.36 8.44
CA SER A 205 -7.74 -7.77 9.79
C SER A 205 -6.82 -8.53 10.75
N SER A 206 -5.74 -7.89 11.22
CA SER A 206 -4.85 -8.45 12.24
C SER A 206 -5.62 -8.78 13.53
N LEU A 207 -6.58 -7.94 13.95
CA LEU A 207 -7.44 -8.24 15.10
C LEU A 207 -8.17 -9.57 14.92
N LEU A 208 -8.80 -9.79 13.77
CA LEU A 208 -9.52 -11.04 13.52
C LEU A 208 -8.58 -12.23 13.43
N ASN A 209 -7.48 -12.09 12.68
CA ASN A 209 -6.60 -13.21 12.33
C ASN A 209 -5.66 -13.61 13.47
N GLU A 210 -5.20 -12.66 14.27
CA GLU A 210 -4.18 -12.91 15.29
C GLU A 210 -4.73 -13.00 16.71
N VAL A 211 -5.93 -12.44 16.94
CA VAL A 211 -6.51 -12.33 18.29
C VAL A 211 -7.84 -13.07 18.41
N LEU A 212 -8.86 -12.69 17.64
CA LEU A 212 -10.21 -13.19 17.87
C LEU A 212 -10.42 -14.62 17.34
N THR A 213 -9.96 -14.90 16.11
CA THR A 213 -10.09 -16.25 15.51
C THR A 213 -9.32 -17.31 16.31
N PRO A 214 -8.05 -17.07 16.72
CA PRO A 214 -7.34 -18.04 17.57
C PRO A 214 -8.00 -18.28 18.94
N ALA A 215 -8.67 -17.26 19.49
CA ALA A 215 -9.43 -17.38 20.74
C ALA A 215 -10.82 -18.04 20.55
N GLY A 216 -11.24 -18.30 19.31
CA GLY A 216 -12.58 -18.84 19.03
C GLY A 216 -13.71 -17.82 19.22
N ILE A 217 -13.40 -16.53 19.24
CA ILE A 217 -14.36 -15.45 19.48
C ILE A 217 -14.82 -14.84 18.16
N ALA A 218 -16.12 -14.65 18.01
CA ALA A 218 -16.72 -13.93 16.90
C ALA A 218 -17.53 -12.74 17.44
N PRO A 219 -17.30 -11.51 16.93
CA PRO A 219 -18.14 -10.37 17.28
C PRO A 219 -19.60 -10.61 16.88
N ARG A 220 -20.54 -10.04 17.65
CA ARG A 220 -21.98 -10.13 17.34
C ARG A 220 -22.28 -9.66 15.92
N ARG A 221 -21.60 -8.61 15.48
CA ARG A 221 -21.71 -8.04 14.14
C ARG A 221 -20.37 -7.46 13.69
N ILE A 222 -20.04 -7.65 12.42
CA ILE A 222 -18.93 -6.95 11.76
C ILE A 222 -19.51 -6.01 10.71
N GLN A 223 -19.07 -4.77 10.70
CA GLN A 223 -19.41 -3.76 9.71
C GLN A 223 -18.13 -3.20 9.09
N GLU A 224 -17.99 -3.36 7.78
CA GLU A 224 -16.84 -2.86 7.03
C GLU A 224 -17.12 -1.44 6.53
N LEU A 225 -16.15 -0.54 6.70
CA LEU A 225 -16.20 0.86 6.33
C LEU A 225 -14.86 1.27 5.70
N THR A 226 -14.90 1.88 4.55
CA THR A 226 -13.70 2.22 3.75
C THR A 226 -12.96 3.49 4.20
N LEU A 227 -13.44 4.17 5.25
CA LEU A 227 -12.84 5.39 5.80
C LEU A 227 -12.59 5.23 7.31
N THR A 228 -11.33 5.29 7.74
CA THR A 228 -10.97 5.19 9.16
C THR A 228 -11.55 6.35 9.99
N GLU A 229 -11.63 7.54 9.43
CA GLU A 229 -12.25 8.69 10.08
C GLU A 229 -13.74 8.43 10.39
N ALA A 230 -14.47 7.82 9.45
CA ALA A 230 -15.86 7.43 9.69
C ALA A 230 -15.96 6.33 10.76
N ILE A 231 -15.04 5.37 10.78
CA ILE A 231 -14.96 4.36 11.86
C ILE A 231 -14.81 5.05 13.22
N ILE A 232 -13.84 5.97 13.34
CA ILE A 232 -13.56 6.69 14.59
C ILE A 232 -14.79 7.52 15.03
N ASP A 233 -15.45 8.22 14.10
CA ASP A 233 -16.64 9.02 14.40
C ASP A 233 -17.84 8.17 14.83
N LEU A 234 -18.05 7.00 14.22
CA LEU A 234 -19.10 6.07 14.64
C LEU A 234 -18.80 5.48 16.03
N VAL A 235 -17.53 5.15 16.32
CA VAL A 235 -17.11 4.73 17.68
C VAL A 235 -17.38 5.82 18.69
N ARG A 236 -17.02 7.08 18.38
CA ARG A 236 -17.30 8.23 19.22
C ARG A 236 -18.81 8.37 19.51
N GLY A 237 -19.64 8.09 18.51
CA GLY A 237 -21.11 8.08 18.62
C GLY A 237 -21.68 6.85 19.32
N GLY A 238 -20.87 5.92 19.84
CA GLY A 238 -21.33 4.71 20.54
C GLY A 238 -21.96 3.65 19.65
N MET A 239 -21.69 3.67 18.33
CA MET A 239 -22.29 2.73 17.38
C MET A 239 -21.53 1.43 17.22
N GLY A 240 -20.43 1.25 17.94
CA GLY A 240 -19.58 0.06 17.93
C GLY A 240 -18.20 0.36 18.51
N ILE A 241 -17.31 -0.63 18.34
CA ILE A 241 -15.90 -0.54 18.74
C ILE A 241 -15.02 -0.82 17.52
N ALA A 242 -13.77 -0.38 17.53
CA ALA A 242 -12.82 -0.63 16.45
C ALA A 242 -11.41 -0.86 16.97
N ALA A 243 -10.60 -1.61 16.21
CA ALA A 243 -9.15 -1.63 16.39
C ALA A 243 -8.49 -0.82 15.27
N VAL A 244 -7.70 0.16 15.65
CA VAL A 244 -7.02 1.07 14.71
C VAL A 244 -5.57 1.29 15.14
N ALA A 245 -4.72 1.72 14.21
CA ALA A 245 -3.41 2.23 14.58
C ALA A 245 -3.57 3.38 15.60
N ARG A 246 -2.82 3.35 16.69
CA ARG A 246 -2.88 4.39 17.73
C ARG A 246 -2.73 5.80 17.15
N TRP A 247 -1.84 5.98 16.20
CA TRP A 247 -1.59 7.26 15.51
C TRP A 247 -2.76 7.73 14.65
N ALA A 248 -3.58 6.81 14.11
CA ALA A 248 -4.73 7.19 13.29
C ALA A 248 -5.86 7.83 14.12
N ALA A 249 -5.96 7.47 15.40
CA ALA A 249 -6.94 8.05 16.34
C ALA A 249 -6.32 9.10 17.27
N ALA A 250 -5.08 9.55 17.02
CA ALA A 250 -4.31 10.42 17.90
C ALA A 250 -5.08 11.67 18.39
N PRO A 251 -5.70 12.48 17.50
CA PRO A 251 -6.41 13.68 17.93
C PRO A 251 -7.61 13.37 18.83
N GLN A 252 -8.35 12.29 18.55
CA GLN A 252 -9.55 11.91 19.31
C GLN A 252 -9.18 11.29 20.66
N LEU A 253 -8.07 10.55 20.72
CA LEU A 253 -7.51 10.04 21.97
C LEU A 253 -7.01 11.18 22.86
N ALA A 254 -6.28 12.14 22.30
CA ALA A 254 -5.75 13.30 23.02
C ALA A 254 -6.85 14.22 23.56
N SER A 255 -7.96 14.36 22.83
CA SER A 255 -9.12 15.16 23.27
C SER A 255 -10.07 14.41 24.23
N GLY A 256 -9.90 13.09 24.40
CA GLY A 256 -10.83 12.24 25.14
C GLY A 256 -12.16 11.97 24.44
N ALA A 257 -12.25 12.28 23.14
CA ALA A 257 -13.44 12.00 22.33
C ALA A 257 -13.69 10.51 22.12
N VAL A 258 -12.62 9.70 22.19
CA VAL A 258 -12.66 8.25 22.32
C VAL A 258 -11.66 7.80 23.39
N VAL A 259 -11.85 6.60 23.94
CA VAL A 259 -10.91 5.95 24.86
C VAL A 259 -10.19 4.84 24.14
N GLY A 260 -8.86 4.83 24.24
CA GLY A 260 -8.00 3.76 23.69
C GLY A 260 -7.64 2.74 24.75
N LEU A 261 -7.75 1.47 24.41
CA LEU A 261 -7.32 0.35 25.24
C LEU A 261 -6.29 -0.46 24.47
N ARG A 262 -5.32 -1.03 25.18
CA ARG A 262 -4.46 -2.05 24.60
C ARG A 262 -5.29 -3.23 24.12
N LEU A 263 -4.83 -3.88 23.09
CA LEU A 263 -5.38 -5.14 22.63
C LEU A 263 -4.60 -6.26 23.31
N THR A 264 -5.23 -7.00 24.20
CA THR A 264 -4.59 -7.94 25.15
C THR A 264 -3.59 -7.28 26.12
N ALA A 265 -3.10 -8.03 27.11
CA ALA A 265 -2.10 -7.53 28.07
C ALA A 265 -0.76 -7.19 27.39
N ASP A 266 -0.40 -7.92 26.32
CA ASP A 266 0.88 -7.77 25.62
C ASP A 266 0.84 -6.67 24.54
N GLY A 267 -0.34 -6.22 24.12
CA GLY A 267 -0.54 -5.32 22.98
C GLY A 267 -0.45 -6.05 21.64
N LEU A 268 -0.97 -5.46 20.58
CA LEU A 268 -0.80 -5.91 19.20
C LEU A 268 0.11 -4.91 18.48
N HIS A 269 1.35 -5.31 18.24
CA HIS A 269 2.38 -4.48 17.64
C HIS A 269 2.62 -4.86 16.19
N ARG A 270 2.93 -3.86 15.37
CA ARG A 270 3.21 -4.04 13.94
C ARG A 270 4.48 -3.31 13.54
N ASN A 271 5.20 -3.85 12.57
CA ASN A 271 6.45 -3.30 12.09
C ASN A 271 6.28 -2.68 10.71
N TRP A 272 6.54 -1.40 10.60
CA TRP A 272 6.49 -0.68 9.33
C TRP A 272 7.85 -0.62 8.68
N ALA A 273 7.89 -0.78 7.37
CA ALA A 273 9.11 -0.74 6.58
C ALA A 273 8.89 -0.01 5.25
N ALA A 274 9.94 0.60 4.74
CA ALA A 274 10.04 1.01 3.35
C ALA A 274 10.59 -0.15 2.52
N ALA A 275 9.83 -0.55 1.51
CA ALA A 275 10.17 -1.62 0.58
C ALA A 275 10.65 -1.03 -0.75
N GLN A 276 11.75 -1.57 -1.30
CA GLN A 276 12.35 -1.19 -2.57
C GLN A 276 12.83 -2.45 -3.30
N LEU A 277 12.95 -2.42 -4.63
CA LEU A 277 13.64 -3.48 -5.35
C LEU A 277 15.12 -3.54 -4.95
N ARG A 278 15.62 -4.76 -4.69
CA ARG A 278 17.02 -4.97 -4.27
C ARG A 278 18.02 -4.73 -5.38
N ASP A 279 17.71 -5.20 -6.58
CA ASP A 279 18.64 -5.25 -7.71
C ASP A 279 18.45 -4.07 -8.68
N LYS A 280 17.56 -3.13 -8.36
CA LYS A 280 17.34 -1.93 -9.15
C LYS A 280 18.40 -0.90 -8.75
N SER A 281 19.17 -0.41 -9.73
CA SER A 281 19.98 0.79 -9.56
C SER A 281 19.02 1.99 -9.43
N ALA A 282 18.58 2.24 -8.20
CA ALA A 282 17.73 3.39 -7.91
C ALA A 282 18.59 4.66 -7.92
N PRO A 283 18.05 5.80 -8.39
CA PRO A 283 18.71 7.08 -8.20
C PRO A 283 19.02 7.36 -6.74
N ALA A 284 20.14 8.05 -6.46
CA ALA A 284 20.61 8.30 -5.10
C ALA A 284 19.55 8.99 -4.21
N TYR A 285 18.71 9.85 -4.80
CA TYR A 285 17.64 10.54 -4.08
C TYR A 285 16.56 9.60 -3.55
N VAL A 286 16.33 8.44 -4.17
CA VAL A 286 15.36 7.44 -3.66
C VAL A 286 15.88 6.79 -2.37
N ASP A 287 17.17 6.43 -2.32
CA ASP A 287 17.79 5.91 -1.09
C ASP A 287 17.84 6.98 0.02
N GLU A 288 18.10 8.24 -0.33
CA GLU A 288 18.03 9.36 0.62
C GLU A 288 16.61 9.58 1.15
N PHE A 289 15.59 9.43 0.30
CA PHE A 289 14.19 9.49 0.74
C PHE A 289 13.87 8.40 1.78
N VAL A 290 14.27 7.16 1.52
CA VAL A 290 14.07 6.06 2.47
C VAL A 290 14.80 6.32 3.79
N LYS A 291 16.00 6.92 3.77
CA LYS A 291 16.69 7.34 5.01
C LYS A 291 15.89 8.40 5.77
N VAL A 292 15.32 9.38 5.06
CA VAL A 292 14.45 10.40 5.67
C VAL A 292 13.21 9.77 6.28
N LEU A 293 12.58 8.79 5.61
CA LEU A 293 11.45 8.04 6.17
C LEU A 293 11.81 7.34 7.49
N ALA A 294 13.02 6.79 7.59
CA ALA A 294 13.48 6.03 8.75
C ALA A 294 13.99 6.91 9.92
N GLN A 295 14.40 8.16 9.65
CA GLN A 295 15.05 9.02 10.66
C GLN A 295 14.06 9.68 11.62
N LEU A 296 12.85 10.02 11.16
CA LEU A 296 11.89 10.74 11.99
C LEU A 296 11.04 9.78 12.82
N PRO A 297 11.00 9.92 14.16
CA PRO A 297 10.08 9.15 14.99
C PRO A 297 8.63 9.59 14.71
N LEU A 298 7.68 8.71 14.97
CA LEU A 298 6.24 9.02 14.84
C LEU A 298 5.83 10.22 15.70
N THR A 299 6.40 10.34 16.90
CA THR A 299 6.16 11.46 17.83
C THR A 299 6.43 12.83 17.23
N ALA A 300 7.39 12.91 16.30
CA ALA A 300 7.70 14.15 15.59
C ALA A 300 6.74 14.45 14.42
N CYS A 301 5.97 13.46 13.98
CA CYS A 301 5.13 13.56 12.79
C CYS A 301 3.63 13.58 13.09
N VAL A 302 3.21 13.00 14.21
CA VAL A 302 1.80 12.92 14.61
C VAL A 302 1.57 13.92 15.74
N PRO A 303 0.75 14.97 15.51
CA PRO A 303 0.42 15.94 16.56
C PRO A 303 -0.17 15.23 17.79
N ASP A 304 0.23 15.69 18.98
CA ASP A 304 -0.25 15.17 20.28
C ASP A 304 0.03 13.68 20.56
N PHE A 305 0.90 13.02 19.75
CA PHE A 305 1.20 11.61 19.96
C PHE A 305 1.75 11.32 21.38
N GLU A 306 2.57 12.21 21.94
CA GLU A 306 3.11 12.08 23.31
C GLU A 306 2.05 12.29 24.41
N LYS A 307 1.00 13.08 24.12
CA LYS A 307 -0.09 13.35 25.08
C LYS A 307 -1.09 12.20 25.18
N MET A 308 -1.01 11.21 24.29
CA MET A 308 -1.88 10.04 24.30
C MET A 308 -1.49 9.09 25.42
N GLU A 309 -1.89 9.37 26.65
CA GLU A 309 -1.78 8.40 27.74
C GLU A 309 -2.81 7.27 27.52
N LEU A 310 -2.32 6.14 27.00
CA LEU A 310 -2.96 4.88 27.37
C LEU A 310 -2.74 4.74 28.87
N LYS A 311 -3.80 4.46 29.66
CA LYS A 311 -3.72 4.34 31.10
C LYS A 311 -2.44 3.58 31.48
N LYS A 312 -1.57 4.23 32.26
CA LYS A 312 -0.18 3.83 32.53
C LYS A 312 -0.09 2.37 32.95
N TYR A 313 0.40 1.52 32.06
CA TYR A 313 0.91 0.23 32.44
C TYR A 313 2.44 0.31 32.51
N ARG A 314 3.01 -0.03 33.69
CA ARG A 314 4.46 -0.27 33.82
C ARG A 314 4.79 -1.50 32.99
N THR A 315 5.46 -1.33 31.88
CA THR A 315 6.03 -2.42 31.06
C THR A 315 6.78 -3.41 31.93
N PRO A 316 6.40 -4.70 31.97
CA PRO A 316 7.32 -5.72 32.44
C PRO A 316 8.49 -5.79 31.43
N ARG A 317 9.72 -5.76 31.91
CA ARG A 317 10.92 -5.97 31.07
C ARG A 317 10.74 -7.25 30.26
N THR A 318 10.45 -7.13 28.98
CA THR A 318 10.28 -8.26 28.06
C THR A 318 11.58 -9.02 27.92
N ARG A 319 11.61 -10.26 28.40
CA ARG A 319 12.51 -11.28 27.88
C ARG A 319 12.12 -11.54 26.43
N ARG A 320 13.00 -11.17 25.49
CA ARG A 320 12.89 -11.56 24.07
C ARG A 320 12.72 -13.09 23.99
N ARG A 321 11.50 -13.55 23.77
CA ARG A 321 11.25 -14.89 23.24
C ARG A 321 11.31 -14.76 21.73
N ASN A 322 12.31 -15.42 21.13
CA ASN A 322 12.32 -15.73 19.70
C ASN A 322 11.11 -16.64 19.43
N VAL A 323 9.99 -16.08 19.04
CA VAL A 323 8.88 -16.85 18.49
C VAL A 323 9.19 -17.01 17.00
N ALA A 324 9.54 -18.22 16.60
CA ALA A 324 9.61 -18.59 15.19
C ALA A 324 8.20 -18.43 14.59
N LEU A 325 8.07 -17.59 13.57
CA LEU A 325 6.85 -17.41 12.81
C LEU A 325 6.42 -18.78 12.23
N PRO A 326 5.15 -19.18 12.36
CA PRO A 326 4.64 -20.36 11.70
C PRO A 326 4.72 -20.17 10.18
N ASN A 327 5.27 -21.17 9.50
CA ASN A 327 5.27 -21.29 8.05
C ASN A 327 3.82 -21.15 7.55
N ARG A 328 3.50 -20.05 6.85
CA ARG A 328 2.27 -19.98 6.07
C ARG A 328 2.34 -21.03 4.98
N VAL A 329 1.37 -21.91 5.05
CA VAL A 329 1.16 -23.15 4.30
C VAL A 329 1.18 -22.89 2.79
N GLY A 330 1.80 -23.84 2.12
CA GLY A 330 2.12 -23.95 0.73
C GLY A 330 1.01 -23.74 -0.26
N GLU A 331 1.46 -23.36 -1.43
CA GLU A 331 0.75 -23.46 -2.70
C GLU A 331 0.22 -24.90 -2.91
N PRO A 332 -0.98 -25.04 -3.47
CA PRO A 332 -1.45 -26.38 -3.84
C PRO A 332 -0.62 -26.93 -5.01
N PRO A 333 -0.31 -28.23 -5.04
CA PRO A 333 0.49 -28.84 -6.10
C PRO A 333 -0.26 -28.78 -7.44
N ILE A 334 0.43 -28.26 -8.45
CA ILE A 334 0.00 -28.35 -9.85
C ILE A 334 -0.02 -29.84 -10.21
N ALA A 335 -1.20 -30.38 -10.46
CA ALA A 335 -1.35 -31.74 -10.98
C ALA A 335 -0.79 -31.81 -12.41
N VAL A 336 0.35 -32.47 -12.57
CA VAL A 336 0.85 -32.95 -13.85
C VAL A 336 0.02 -34.16 -14.23
N GLY A 337 -0.97 -33.97 -15.08
CA GLY A 337 -1.70 -35.03 -15.73
C GLY A 337 -0.87 -35.62 -16.85
N SER A 338 -0.40 -36.85 -16.64
CA SER A 338 0.11 -37.72 -17.69
C SER A 338 -1.07 -38.31 -18.47
N ARG A 339 -1.19 -37.93 -19.74
CA ARG A 339 -1.43 -38.78 -20.95
C ARG A 339 -1.66 -37.90 -22.16
#